data_22f24d5a98e2e41b628288afa795a56d
#
_entry.id   22f24d5a98e2e41b628288afa795a56d
#
_cell.length_a   1.000
_cell.length_b   1.000
_cell.length_c   1.000
_cell.angle_alpha   90.00
_cell.angle_beta   90.00
_cell.angle_gamma   90.00
#
_symmetry.space_group_name_H-M   'P 1'
#
loop_
_entity.id
_entity.type
_entity.pdbx_description
1 polymer ?
#
loop_
_entity_poly.entity_id
_entity_poly.type
_entity_poly.pdbx_seq_one_letter_code
_entity_poly.pdbx_strand_id
1 'polypeptide(L)'
;IKVVRNMSGTATDATGARAIRYVDIETLNISDPNWHDPTVSGDAAHGTQVEHYMFELRDPRKFYVYPGVAGNAYVEIVYSKNPTSIGANTDLIQVDDIFANALINFVLYRAYLKDSEFAGNQQRAGTHFQLFSQSIAAGLQSTDINTPQQEAISG
;
A
#
# COMPACT_ATOMS: atom_id res chain seq x y z
N ILE A 1 -4.60 2.10 0.06
CA ILE A 1 -4.08 3.24 -0.73
C ILE A 1 -4.06 4.47 0.15
N LYS A 2 -2.99 5.26 0.08
CA LYS A 2 -2.89 6.59 0.69
C LYS A 2 -2.41 7.56 -0.38
N VAL A 3 -3.12 8.65 -0.58
CA VAL A 3 -2.67 9.75 -1.44
C VAL A 3 -1.89 10.72 -0.56
N VAL A 4 -0.69 11.08 -0.95
CA VAL A 4 0.26 11.80 -0.08
C VAL A 4 0.32 13.27 -0.44
N ARG A 5 0.66 13.58 -1.69
CA ARG A 5 0.90 14.94 -2.16
C ARG A 5 0.77 15.07 -3.67
N ASN A 6 0.58 16.29 -4.11
CA ASN A 6 0.76 16.64 -5.52
C ASN A 6 2.23 16.49 -5.92
N MET A 7 2.44 16.21 -7.19
CA MET A 7 3.77 16.16 -7.80
C MET A 7 3.82 17.17 -8.93
N SER A 8 4.91 17.92 -9.03
CA SER A 8 5.18 18.83 -10.15
C SER A 8 6.24 18.22 -11.06
N GLY A 9 6.16 18.48 -12.34
CA GLY A 9 7.06 17.91 -13.34
C GLY A 9 6.46 16.76 -14.14
N THR A 10 7.31 15.92 -14.71
CA THR A 10 6.91 14.71 -15.45
C THR A 10 6.94 13.48 -14.54
N ALA A 11 6.44 12.35 -15.04
CA ALA A 11 6.42 11.10 -14.27
C ALA A 11 7.83 10.61 -13.84
N THR A 12 8.89 11.04 -14.54
CA THR A 12 10.28 10.65 -14.26
C THR A 12 11.04 11.68 -13.41
N ASP A 13 10.66 12.95 -13.46
CA ASP A 13 11.36 14.06 -12.78
C ASP A 13 10.43 14.81 -11.83
N ALA A 14 9.48 14.11 -11.26
CA ALA A 14 8.47 14.71 -10.40
C ALA A 14 9.06 15.17 -9.07
N THR A 15 8.83 16.41 -8.73
CA THR A 15 9.19 17.01 -7.45
C THR A 15 7.94 17.08 -6.56
N GLY A 16 8.08 16.78 -5.28
CA GLY A 16 7.01 16.87 -4.31
C GLY A 16 6.50 18.30 -4.15
N ALA A 17 5.17 18.46 -4.17
CA ALA A 17 4.48 19.72 -4.01
C ALA A 17 3.47 19.63 -2.83
N ARG A 18 2.38 20.42 -2.87
CA ARG A 18 1.40 20.52 -1.80
C ARG A 18 0.87 19.15 -1.33
N ALA A 19 0.83 18.95 -0.01
CA ALA A 19 0.22 17.75 0.59
C ALA A 19 -1.29 17.69 0.32
N ILE A 20 -1.79 16.45 0.16
CA ILE A 20 -3.20 16.16 -0.06
C ILE A 20 -3.76 15.59 1.23
N ARG A 21 -4.93 16.08 1.66
CA ARG A 21 -5.58 15.67 2.91
C ARG A 21 -6.70 14.69 2.64
N TYR A 22 -6.87 13.74 3.55
CA TYR A 22 -8.06 12.90 3.56
C TYR A 22 -9.27 13.71 4.07
N VAL A 23 -10.40 13.58 3.38
CA VAL A 23 -11.70 14.11 3.79
C VAL A 23 -12.74 13.03 3.59
N ASP A 24 -13.71 12.97 4.48
CA ASP A 24 -14.85 12.07 4.32
C ASP A 24 -15.72 12.52 3.14
N ILE A 25 -16.16 11.57 2.32
CA ILE A 25 -16.96 11.85 1.13
C ILE A 25 -18.30 12.53 1.49
N GLU A 26 -18.91 12.17 2.63
CA GLU A 26 -20.14 12.77 3.08
C GLU A 26 -19.95 14.25 3.46
N THR A 27 -18.81 14.60 4.06
CA THR A 27 -18.45 15.98 4.36
C THR A 27 -18.39 16.81 3.08
N LEU A 28 -17.79 16.27 2.03
CA LEU A 28 -17.70 16.96 0.75
C LEU A 28 -19.06 17.07 0.05
N ASN A 29 -19.86 16.01 0.08
CA ASN A 29 -21.22 16.02 -0.46
C ASN A 29 -22.12 17.10 0.16
N ILE A 30 -21.87 17.43 1.45
CA ILE A 30 -22.62 18.47 2.16
C ILE A 30 -22.07 19.87 1.81
N SER A 31 -20.75 20.03 1.77
CA SER A 31 -20.10 21.34 1.57
C SER A 31 -20.12 21.80 0.11
N ASP A 32 -19.96 20.86 -0.82
CA ASP A 32 -19.95 21.12 -2.26
C ASP A 32 -20.61 19.96 -3.01
N PRO A 33 -21.95 19.94 -3.15
CA PRO A 33 -22.69 18.84 -3.79
C PRO A 33 -22.29 18.56 -5.25
N ASN A 34 -21.72 19.56 -5.93
CA ASN A 34 -21.34 19.47 -7.35
C ASN A 34 -19.85 19.16 -7.56
N TRP A 35 -19.15 18.74 -6.54
CA TRP A 35 -17.70 18.50 -6.59
C TRP A 35 -17.22 17.56 -7.72
N HIS A 36 -18.07 16.69 -8.21
CA HIS A 36 -17.79 15.71 -9.26
C HIS A 36 -18.25 16.15 -10.66
N ASP A 37 -18.89 17.32 -10.78
CA ASP A 37 -19.37 17.82 -12.06
C ASP A 37 -18.24 18.60 -12.78
N PRO A 38 -17.76 18.10 -13.95
CA PRO A 38 -16.67 18.75 -14.69
C PRO A 38 -17.05 20.11 -15.28
N THR A 39 -18.33 20.46 -15.27
CA THR A 39 -18.83 21.72 -15.84
C THR A 39 -18.91 22.86 -14.83
N VAL A 40 -18.70 22.57 -13.55
CA VAL A 40 -18.74 23.58 -12.48
C VAL A 40 -17.58 24.56 -12.61
N SER A 41 -17.85 25.84 -12.40
CA SER A 41 -16.88 26.92 -12.34
C SER A 41 -16.74 27.45 -10.91
N GLY A 42 -15.67 28.14 -10.62
CA GLY A 42 -15.36 28.66 -9.29
C GLY A 42 -14.36 27.81 -8.53
N ASP A 43 -14.47 27.75 -7.21
CA ASP A 43 -13.51 27.05 -6.35
C ASP A 43 -13.52 25.51 -6.53
N ALA A 44 -14.65 24.97 -6.99
CA ALA A 44 -14.79 23.56 -7.37
C ALA A 44 -14.31 23.24 -8.79
N ALA A 45 -13.92 24.26 -9.58
CA ALA A 45 -13.48 24.08 -10.96
C ALA A 45 -12.25 23.14 -11.02
N HIS A 46 -12.25 22.30 -12.03
CA HIS A 46 -11.12 21.40 -12.28
C HIS A 46 -9.83 22.19 -12.48
N GLY A 47 -8.83 21.87 -11.69
CA GLY A 47 -7.52 22.51 -11.69
C GLY A 47 -6.38 21.55 -12.00
N THR A 48 -5.17 21.95 -11.68
CA THR A 48 -3.96 21.14 -11.80
C THR A 48 -3.46 20.62 -10.46
N GLN A 49 -4.07 21.02 -9.36
CA GLN A 49 -3.69 20.63 -8.00
C GLN A 49 -4.87 20.02 -7.27
N VAL A 50 -4.60 18.91 -6.61
CA VAL A 50 -5.52 18.21 -5.72
C VAL A 50 -5.33 18.74 -4.29
N GLU A 51 -6.41 19.02 -3.59
CA GLU A 51 -6.38 19.45 -2.18
C GLU A 51 -6.79 18.34 -1.23
N HIS A 52 -7.82 17.59 -1.63
CA HIS A 52 -8.38 16.52 -0.82
C HIS A 52 -8.52 15.22 -1.60
N TYR A 53 -8.49 14.11 -0.88
CA TYR A 53 -8.85 12.81 -1.43
C TYR A 53 -9.82 12.10 -0.49
N MET A 54 -10.63 11.22 -1.03
CA MET A 54 -11.64 10.46 -0.32
C MET A 54 -11.77 9.06 -0.88
N PHE A 55 -12.27 8.14 -0.07
CA PHE A 55 -12.53 6.77 -0.47
C PHE A 55 -14.03 6.51 -0.54
N GLU A 56 -14.41 5.63 -1.48
CA GLU A 56 -15.69 4.97 -1.44
C GLU A 56 -15.60 3.80 -0.42
N LEU A 57 -16.43 3.84 0.61
CA LEU A 57 -16.46 2.81 1.67
C LEU A 57 -16.73 1.41 1.13
N ARG A 58 -17.44 1.30 0.01
CA ARG A 58 -17.80 0.04 -0.63
C ARG A 58 -16.75 -0.50 -1.58
N ASP A 59 -15.83 0.35 -2.07
CA ASP A 59 -14.72 -0.05 -2.93
C ASP A 59 -13.41 0.62 -2.52
N PRO A 60 -12.68 0.05 -1.55
CA PRO A 60 -11.45 0.63 -1.01
C PRO A 60 -10.29 0.67 -2.02
N ARG A 61 -10.49 0.15 -3.22
CA ARG A 61 -9.51 0.24 -4.32
C ARG A 61 -9.67 1.49 -5.17
N LYS A 62 -10.78 2.22 -5.01
CA LYS A 62 -11.04 3.49 -5.67
C LYS A 62 -10.87 4.63 -4.70
N PHE A 63 -10.33 5.71 -5.19
CA PHE A 63 -10.30 6.99 -4.50
C PHE A 63 -10.72 8.09 -5.46
N TYR A 64 -11.28 9.12 -4.91
CA TYR A 64 -11.63 10.35 -5.62
C TYR A 64 -10.74 11.48 -5.16
N VAL A 65 -10.62 12.52 -5.96
CA VAL A 65 -9.81 13.70 -5.65
C VAL A 65 -10.65 14.96 -5.79
N TYR A 66 -10.34 15.95 -4.96
CA TYR A 66 -11.00 17.25 -4.99
C TYR A 66 -9.96 18.37 -4.90
N PRO A 67 -10.13 19.47 -5.65
CA PRO A 67 -11.02 19.59 -6.80
C PRO A 67 -10.66 18.59 -7.90
N GLY A 68 -11.60 18.35 -8.80
CA GLY A 68 -11.38 17.51 -9.98
C GLY A 68 -10.21 18.03 -10.81
N VAL A 69 -9.56 17.15 -11.59
CA VAL A 69 -8.34 17.48 -12.32
C VAL A 69 -8.63 17.65 -13.80
N ALA A 70 -8.27 18.80 -14.34
CA ALA A 70 -8.29 19.06 -15.76
C ALA A 70 -6.89 18.87 -16.35
N GLY A 71 -6.70 17.84 -17.18
CA GLY A 71 -5.42 17.56 -17.83
C GLY A 71 -4.49 16.66 -17.01
N ASN A 72 -3.18 16.84 -17.17
CA ASN A 72 -2.17 16.00 -16.54
C ASN A 72 -1.83 16.52 -15.14
N ALA A 73 -2.37 15.86 -14.12
CA ALA A 73 -1.94 16.05 -12.74
C ALA A 73 -1.28 14.77 -12.23
N TYR A 74 -0.21 14.93 -11.49
CA TYR A 74 0.51 13.81 -10.89
C TYR A 74 0.36 13.87 -9.37
N VAL A 75 0.06 12.73 -8.78
CA VAL A 75 -0.03 12.57 -7.33
C VAL A 75 0.84 11.41 -6.88
N GLU A 76 1.46 11.56 -5.72
CA GLU A 76 2.16 10.47 -5.05
C GLU A 76 1.15 9.64 -4.26
N ILE A 77 1.14 8.34 -4.55
CA ILE A 77 0.29 7.37 -3.85
C ILE A 77 1.15 6.27 -3.20
N VAL A 78 0.78 5.89 -1.99
CA VAL A 78 1.31 4.71 -1.31
C VAL A 78 0.23 3.64 -1.31
N TYR A 79 0.54 2.47 -1.79
CA TYR A 79 -0.40 1.37 -1.85
C TYR A 79 0.29 0.03 -1.64
N SER A 80 -0.46 -0.93 -1.11
CA SER A 80 0.00 -2.31 -1.00
C SER A 80 -0.15 -3.01 -2.36
N LYS A 81 0.90 -3.67 -2.80
CA LYS A 81 0.95 -4.41 -4.06
C LYS A 81 1.39 -5.85 -3.79
N ASN A 82 0.77 -6.80 -4.47
CA ASN A 82 1.29 -8.17 -4.47
C ASN A 82 2.66 -8.19 -5.16
N PRO A 83 3.62 -8.95 -4.62
CA PRO A 83 4.90 -9.16 -5.28
C PRO A 83 4.73 -9.70 -6.69
N THR A 84 5.64 -9.33 -7.57
CA THR A 84 5.67 -9.86 -8.94
C THR A 84 5.95 -11.35 -8.90
N SER A 85 5.29 -12.12 -9.76
CA SER A 85 5.56 -13.56 -9.88
C SER A 85 7.00 -13.79 -10.34
N ILE A 86 7.67 -14.73 -9.66
CA ILE A 86 9.01 -15.18 -10.02
C ILE A 86 8.87 -16.20 -11.14
N GLY A 87 9.41 -15.90 -12.31
CA GLY A 87 9.38 -16.78 -13.49
C GLY A 87 10.70 -17.46 -13.77
N ALA A 88 11.81 -16.89 -13.30
CA ALA A 88 13.16 -17.41 -13.48
C ALA A 88 13.97 -17.35 -12.18
N ASN A 89 15.00 -18.17 -12.07
CA ASN A 89 15.91 -18.18 -10.91
C ASN A 89 16.85 -16.96 -10.85
N THR A 90 16.81 -16.10 -11.86
CA THR A 90 17.52 -14.82 -11.91
C THR A 90 16.65 -13.65 -11.45
N ASP A 91 15.35 -13.87 -11.24
CA ASP A 91 14.43 -12.82 -10.83
C ASP A 91 14.68 -12.45 -9.36
N LEU A 92 14.60 -11.15 -9.08
CA LEU A 92 14.74 -10.63 -7.73
C LEU A 92 13.43 -10.82 -6.94
N ILE A 93 13.56 -11.28 -5.71
CA ILE A 93 12.46 -11.36 -4.77
C ILE A 93 12.20 -9.95 -4.24
N GLN A 94 11.01 -9.40 -4.52
CA GLN A 94 10.59 -8.05 -4.11
C GLN A 94 10.01 -8.03 -2.69
N VAL A 95 10.68 -8.67 -1.76
CA VAL A 95 10.30 -8.70 -0.34
C VAL A 95 11.51 -8.25 0.46
N ASP A 96 11.29 -7.49 1.52
CA ASP A 96 12.36 -7.00 2.38
C ASP A 96 13.20 -8.14 2.94
N ASP A 97 14.52 -7.96 2.98
CA ASP A 97 15.50 -8.95 3.44
C ASP A 97 15.25 -9.41 4.89
N ILE A 98 14.56 -8.63 5.69
CA ILE A 98 14.14 -9.03 7.04
C ILE A 98 13.31 -10.32 7.03
N PHE A 99 12.60 -10.60 5.94
CA PHE A 99 11.80 -11.82 5.76
C PHE A 99 12.51 -12.95 5.04
N ALA A 100 13.81 -12.82 4.70
CA ALA A 100 14.56 -13.85 3.97
C ALA A 100 14.55 -15.21 4.69
N ASN A 101 14.78 -15.21 6.01
CA ASN A 101 14.72 -16.44 6.81
C ASN A 101 13.33 -17.06 6.86
N ALA A 102 12.28 -16.25 6.88
CA ALA A 102 10.90 -16.71 6.80
C ALA A 102 10.64 -17.43 5.46
N LEU A 103 11.07 -16.82 4.35
CA LEU A 103 10.92 -17.42 3.02
C LEU A 103 11.66 -18.76 2.91
N ILE A 104 12.92 -18.85 3.39
CA ILE A 104 13.70 -20.09 3.40
C ILE A 104 12.97 -21.18 4.19
N ASN A 105 12.50 -20.88 5.39
CA ASN A 105 11.77 -21.85 6.22
C ASN A 105 10.45 -22.27 5.56
N PHE A 106 9.74 -21.39 4.89
CA PHE A 106 8.54 -21.76 4.16
C PHE A 106 8.82 -22.69 2.99
N VAL A 107 9.90 -22.44 2.23
CA VAL A 107 10.32 -23.32 1.13
C VAL A 107 10.69 -24.70 1.67
N LEU A 108 11.47 -24.78 2.75
CA LEU A 108 11.85 -26.05 3.39
C LEU A 108 10.63 -26.80 3.93
N TYR A 109 9.69 -26.10 4.58
CA TYR A 109 8.40 -26.67 4.98
C TYR A 109 7.70 -27.32 3.80
N ARG A 110 7.55 -26.63 2.68
CA ARG A 110 6.90 -27.16 1.48
C ARG A 110 7.65 -28.33 0.86
N ALA A 111 8.98 -28.28 0.85
CA ALA A 111 9.82 -29.35 0.33
C ALA A 111 9.68 -30.65 1.14
N TYR A 112 9.80 -30.59 2.47
CA TYR A 112 9.61 -31.73 3.35
C TYR A 112 8.18 -32.26 3.36
N LEU A 113 7.18 -31.41 3.18
CA LEU A 113 5.79 -31.83 3.09
C LEU A 113 5.52 -32.62 1.81
N LYS A 114 6.20 -32.27 0.70
CA LYS A 114 6.07 -33.01 -0.57
C LYS A 114 6.57 -34.43 -0.46
N ASP A 115 7.64 -34.65 0.32
CA ASP A 115 8.26 -35.97 0.53
C ASP A 115 7.88 -36.55 1.91
N SER A 116 6.66 -36.36 2.35
CA SER A 116 6.17 -36.74 3.69
C SER A 116 6.15 -38.26 3.93
N GLU A 117 6.29 -39.08 2.90
CA GLU A 117 6.42 -40.55 3.01
C GLU A 117 7.71 -41.00 3.67
N PHE A 118 8.76 -40.17 3.63
CA PHE A 118 10.02 -40.49 4.34
C PHE A 118 9.89 -40.21 5.84
N ALA A 119 10.32 -41.20 6.65
CA ALA A 119 10.29 -41.10 8.10
C ALA A 119 11.02 -39.84 8.60
N GLY A 120 10.34 -39.03 9.40
CA GLY A 120 10.87 -37.79 9.98
C GLY A 120 10.68 -36.53 9.13
N ASN A 121 10.32 -36.61 7.87
CA ASN A 121 10.10 -35.42 7.04
C ASN A 121 8.87 -34.64 7.49
N GLN A 122 7.81 -35.29 7.95
CA GLN A 122 6.64 -34.64 8.51
C GLN A 122 6.99 -33.81 9.76
N GLN A 123 7.83 -34.34 10.64
CA GLN A 123 8.29 -33.62 11.82
C GLN A 123 9.18 -32.44 11.45
N ARG A 124 10.09 -32.59 10.47
CA ARG A 124 10.92 -31.50 9.95
C ARG A 124 10.06 -30.41 9.31
N ALA A 125 9.04 -30.77 8.53
CA ALA A 125 8.09 -29.83 7.97
C ALA A 125 7.42 -29.02 9.08
N GLY A 126 6.93 -29.66 10.15
CA GLY A 126 6.36 -28.96 11.29
C GLY A 126 7.30 -27.97 11.97
N THR A 127 8.58 -28.37 12.15
CA THR A 127 9.62 -27.48 12.71
C THR A 127 9.85 -26.26 11.84
N HIS A 128 9.98 -26.43 10.52
CA HIS A 128 10.17 -25.30 9.61
C HIS A 128 8.95 -24.40 9.53
N PHE A 129 7.74 -24.94 9.66
CA PHE A 129 6.53 -24.10 9.74
C PHE A 129 6.49 -23.24 11.00
N GLN A 130 6.91 -23.79 12.15
CA GLN A 130 7.02 -23.02 13.40
C GLN A 130 8.06 -21.90 13.27
N LEU A 131 9.24 -22.19 12.72
CA LEU A 131 10.29 -21.18 12.48
C LEU A 131 9.83 -20.10 11.51
N PHE A 132 9.09 -20.44 10.47
CA PHE A 132 8.45 -19.49 9.56
C PHE A 132 7.52 -18.57 10.31
N SER A 133 6.59 -19.11 11.09
CA SER A 133 5.61 -18.31 11.84
C SER A 133 6.27 -17.37 12.85
N GLN A 134 7.31 -17.84 13.55
CA GLN A 134 8.08 -17.01 14.48
C GLN A 134 8.84 -15.89 13.76
N SER A 135 9.45 -16.18 12.61
CA SER A 135 10.18 -15.18 11.81
C SER A 135 9.25 -14.09 11.28
N ILE A 136 8.04 -14.45 10.86
CA ILE A 136 7.02 -13.46 10.43
C ILE A 136 6.60 -12.57 11.61
N ALA A 137 6.30 -13.15 12.76
CA ALA A 137 5.90 -12.40 13.95
C ALA A 137 6.99 -11.42 14.39
N ALA A 138 8.25 -11.84 14.42
CA ALA A 138 9.40 -11.00 14.76
C ALA A 138 9.61 -9.87 13.73
N GLY A 139 9.47 -10.16 12.44
CA GLY A 139 9.58 -9.17 11.37
C GLY A 139 8.49 -8.08 11.48
N LEU A 140 7.25 -8.47 11.74
CA LEU A 140 6.14 -7.52 11.93
C LEU A 140 6.35 -6.65 13.17
N GLN A 141 6.77 -7.21 14.30
CA GLN A 141 7.09 -6.43 15.49
C GLN A 141 8.21 -5.41 15.25
N SER A 142 9.26 -5.80 14.53
CA SER A 142 10.34 -4.88 14.16
C SER A 142 9.84 -3.73 13.30
N THR A 143 8.92 -3.98 12.38
CA THR A 143 8.33 -2.96 11.53
C THR A 143 7.46 -2.00 12.33
N ASP A 144 6.65 -2.52 13.25
CA ASP A 144 5.77 -1.70 14.11
C ASP A 144 6.58 -0.77 15.04
N ILE A 145 7.67 -1.28 15.62
CA ILE A 145 8.55 -0.47 16.51
C ILE A 145 9.23 0.66 15.74
N ASN A 146 9.61 0.42 14.48
CA ASN A 146 10.30 1.39 13.64
C ASN A 146 9.35 2.33 12.88
N THR A 147 8.05 2.06 12.88
CA THR A 147 7.07 2.95 12.27
C THR A 147 6.77 4.10 13.22
N PRO A 148 6.96 5.37 12.81
CA PRO A 148 6.60 6.52 13.64
C PRO A 148 5.12 6.43 14.02
N GLN A 149 4.84 6.27 15.30
CA GLN A 149 3.47 6.29 15.79
C GLN A 149 2.93 7.71 15.59
N GLN A 150 1.88 7.82 14.82
CA GLN A 150 1.14 9.06 14.69
C GLN A 150 0.40 9.25 16.02
N GLU A 151 0.95 10.08 16.93
CA GLU A 151 0.22 10.49 18.11
C GLU A 151 -1.10 11.09 17.65
N ALA A 152 -2.20 10.52 18.13
CA ALA A 152 -3.51 11.09 17.92
C ALA A 152 -3.49 12.47 18.58
N ILE A 153 -3.48 13.53 17.78
CA ILE A 153 -3.67 14.89 18.26
C ILE A 153 -5.14 14.94 18.68
N SER A 154 -5.36 14.64 19.97
CA SER A 154 -6.63 14.92 20.63
C SER A 154 -6.65 16.41 20.93
N GLY A 155 -7.24 17.19 20.04
CA GLY A 155 -7.58 18.60 20.24
C GLY A 155 -9.07 18.74 20.52
#